data_1a4adeac91b6220636933245f1b6d0be
#
_entry.id   1a4adeac91b6220636933245f1b6d0be
#
_cell.length_a   1.000
_cell.length_b   1.000
_cell.length_c   1.000
_cell.angle_alpha   90.00
_cell.angle_beta   90.00
_cell.angle_gamma   90.00
#
_symmetry.space_group_name_H-M   'P 1'
#
loop_
_entity.id
_entity.type
_entity.pdbx_description
1 polymer ?
#
loop_
_entity_poly.entity_id
_entity_poly.type
_entity_poly.pdbx_seq_one_letter_code
_entity_poly.pdbx_strand_id
1 'polypeptide(L)'
;EELAYQLNVSRQTVTKWETGTIYPNIEYLIKLSNLFGVSIDYLVKEDDCLTLEIHKIEISELACFLVKAKKATYANKTNKVNSSRKESHDYSYQENNYTYLDSFFGAENFSGQEIVYKDEKPCWSMNYYGRVIEENFNGDFLKEALLQVDEELPFRGPLFYQKGEYLYLLHIQGKIDFFQGVEEIYYQTYKVYEGFIQGGIVK
;
A
#
# COMPACT_ATOMS: atom_id res chain seq x y z
N GLU A 1 29.73 3.53 -23.22
CA GLU A 1 30.49 2.39 -23.70
C GLU A 1 29.95 1.08 -23.14
N GLU A 2 29.76 0.97 -21.85
CA GLU A 2 29.31 -0.26 -21.17
C GLU A 2 27.92 -0.72 -21.65
N LEU A 3 26.98 0.21 -21.81
CA LEU A 3 25.63 -0.09 -22.30
C LEU A 3 25.66 -0.71 -23.72
N ALA A 4 26.51 -0.16 -24.62
CA ALA A 4 26.68 -0.66 -25.97
C ALA A 4 27.21 -2.10 -25.97
N TYR A 5 28.14 -2.40 -25.08
CA TYR A 5 28.69 -3.74 -24.89
C TYR A 5 27.64 -4.73 -24.36
N GLN A 6 26.89 -4.36 -23.32
CA GLN A 6 25.86 -5.21 -22.72
C GLN A 6 24.72 -5.54 -23.69
N LEU A 7 24.37 -4.59 -24.56
CA LEU A 7 23.31 -4.77 -25.56
C LEU A 7 23.81 -5.36 -26.88
N ASN A 8 25.14 -5.55 -27.04
CA ASN A 8 25.80 -6.01 -28.28
C ASN A 8 25.46 -5.13 -29.48
N VAL A 9 25.56 -3.81 -29.32
CA VAL A 9 25.35 -2.81 -30.38
C VAL A 9 26.53 -1.84 -30.45
N SER A 10 26.61 -1.04 -31.51
CA SER A 10 27.64 -0.04 -31.65
C SER A 10 27.40 1.15 -30.68
N ARG A 11 28.46 1.83 -30.25
CA ARG A 11 28.36 3.08 -29.48
C ARG A 11 27.52 4.12 -30.21
N GLN A 12 27.68 4.21 -31.54
CA GLN A 12 26.89 5.13 -32.37
C GLN A 12 25.38 4.82 -32.31
N THR A 13 25.02 3.56 -32.19
CA THR A 13 23.63 3.15 -32.03
C THR A 13 23.04 3.68 -30.72
N VAL A 14 23.78 3.51 -29.60
CA VAL A 14 23.37 4.04 -28.29
C VAL A 14 23.27 5.57 -28.34
N THR A 15 24.28 6.26 -28.89
CA THR A 15 24.24 7.71 -29.03
C THR A 15 23.03 8.20 -29.83
N LYS A 16 22.65 7.49 -30.91
CA LYS A 16 21.45 7.84 -31.68
C LYS A 16 20.16 7.64 -30.89
N TRP A 17 20.10 6.66 -29.98
CA TRP A 17 18.97 6.48 -29.06
C TRP A 17 18.92 7.61 -28.02
N GLU A 18 20.07 7.95 -27.41
CA GLU A 18 20.19 9.02 -26.40
C GLU A 18 19.87 10.40 -26.98
N THR A 19 20.14 10.63 -28.25
CA THR A 19 19.85 11.89 -28.94
C THR A 19 18.48 11.93 -29.62
N GLY A 20 17.67 10.87 -29.48
CA GLY A 20 16.35 10.79 -30.13
C GLY A 20 16.39 10.70 -31.65
N THR A 21 17.59 10.49 -32.27
CA THR A 21 17.73 10.41 -33.72
C THR A 21 17.07 9.16 -34.30
N ILE A 22 17.11 8.06 -33.55
CA ILE A 22 16.37 6.81 -33.82
C ILE A 22 15.91 6.23 -32.49
N TYR A 23 14.82 5.47 -32.51
CA TYR A 23 14.33 4.76 -31.35
C TYR A 23 14.80 3.31 -31.32
N PRO A 24 15.09 2.73 -30.13
CA PRO A 24 15.31 1.29 -30.00
C PRO A 24 14.09 0.51 -30.50
N ASN A 25 14.29 -0.61 -31.20
CA ASN A 25 13.18 -1.52 -31.50
C ASN A 25 12.71 -2.23 -30.21
N ILE A 26 11.59 -2.93 -30.28
CA ILE A 26 10.95 -3.56 -29.12
C ILE A 26 11.86 -4.56 -28.40
N GLU A 27 12.74 -5.26 -29.11
CA GLU A 27 13.68 -6.22 -28.51
C GLU A 27 14.71 -5.51 -27.62
N TYR A 28 15.21 -4.36 -28.07
CA TYR A 28 16.13 -3.54 -27.26
C TYR A 28 15.43 -2.82 -26.15
N LEU A 29 14.17 -2.39 -26.31
CA LEU A 29 13.37 -1.82 -25.23
C LEU A 29 13.14 -2.85 -24.11
N ILE A 30 12.87 -4.12 -24.44
CA ILE A 30 12.76 -5.20 -23.44
C ILE A 30 14.09 -5.42 -22.71
N LYS A 31 15.23 -5.45 -23.44
CA LYS A 31 16.56 -5.60 -22.82
C LYS A 31 16.90 -4.42 -21.91
N LEU A 32 16.61 -3.20 -22.34
CA LEU A 32 16.82 -1.97 -21.56
C LEU A 32 15.94 -1.96 -20.30
N SER A 33 14.67 -2.33 -20.44
CA SER A 33 13.73 -2.47 -19.34
C SER A 33 14.25 -3.44 -18.27
N ASN A 34 14.73 -4.60 -18.67
CA ASN A 34 15.31 -5.60 -17.76
C ASN A 34 16.62 -5.10 -17.14
N LEU A 35 17.49 -4.47 -17.92
CA LEU A 35 18.79 -3.98 -17.48
C LEU A 35 18.67 -2.88 -16.42
N PHE A 36 17.74 -1.93 -16.63
CA PHE A 36 17.54 -0.80 -15.75
C PHE A 36 16.48 -1.06 -14.67
N GLY A 37 15.76 -2.19 -14.74
CA GLY A 37 14.68 -2.51 -13.80
C GLY A 37 13.48 -1.54 -13.89
N VAL A 38 13.21 -1.00 -15.09
CA VAL A 38 12.13 -0.04 -15.37
C VAL A 38 11.16 -0.58 -16.41
N SER A 39 9.93 -0.05 -16.50
CA SER A 39 8.97 -0.45 -17.53
C SER A 39 9.35 0.08 -18.91
N ILE A 40 8.90 -0.58 -19.99
CA ILE A 40 9.09 -0.09 -21.37
C ILE A 40 8.39 1.28 -21.53
N ASP A 41 7.23 1.44 -20.90
CA ASP A 41 6.48 2.71 -20.88
C ASP A 41 7.33 3.87 -20.35
N TYR A 42 8.12 3.61 -19.30
CA TYR A 42 9.10 4.55 -18.76
C TYR A 42 10.19 4.95 -19.75
N LEU A 43 10.65 4.00 -20.57
CA LEU A 43 11.74 4.26 -21.52
C LEU A 43 11.30 5.06 -22.77
N VAL A 44 9.98 5.10 -23.07
CA VAL A 44 9.47 5.70 -24.32
C VAL A 44 8.67 6.99 -24.13
N LYS A 45 8.32 7.36 -22.88
CA LYS A 45 7.60 8.61 -22.58
C LYS A 45 8.57 9.70 -22.16
N GLU A 46 8.59 10.83 -22.88
CA GLU A 46 9.55 11.93 -22.64
C GLU A 46 9.34 12.70 -21.34
N ASP A 47 8.16 12.61 -20.71
CA ASP A 47 7.78 13.45 -19.56
C ASP A 47 8.03 12.84 -18.17
N ASP A 48 8.62 11.64 -18.07
CA ASP A 48 8.42 10.83 -16.87
C ASP A 48 9.56 10.76 -15.84
N CYS A 49 10.78 11.27 -16.12
CA CYS A 49 11.87 11.17 -15.14
C CYS A 49 11.62 11.97 -13.87
N LEU A 50 11.22 13.23 -13.99
CA LEU A 50 10.88 14.10 -12.86
C LEU A 50 9.57 13.66 -12.18
N THR A 51 8.58 13.25 -13.00
CA THR A 51 7.27 12.78 -12.52
C THR A 51 7.38 11.49 -11.71
N LEU A 52 8.31 10.60 -12.07
CA LEU A 52 8.51 9.33 -11.34
C LEU A 52 9.32 9.49 -10.05
N GLU A 53 10.29 10.38 -10.00
CA GLU A 53 10.97 10.69 -8.73
C GLU A 53 10.03 11.41 -7.77
N ILE A 54 9.24 12.35 -8.24
CA ILE A 54 8.20 13.01 -7.46
C ILE A 54 7.18 11.98 -6.97
N HIS A 55 6.73 11.06 -7.84
CA HIS A 55 5.79 10.00 -7.49
C HIS A 55 6.36 9.02 -6.45
N LYS A 56 7.65 8.65 -6.53
CA LYS A 56 8.32 7.83 -5.49
C LYS A 56 8.41 8.53 -4.14
N ILE A 57 8.73 9.82 -4.14
CA ILE A 57 8.77 10.63 -2.92
C ILE A 57 7.37 10.73 -2.31
N GLU A 58 6.35 10.99 -3.11
CA GLU A 58 4.96 11.04 -2.65
C GLU A 58 4.46 9.72 -2.10
N ILE A 59 4.84 8.59 -2.67
CA ILE A 59 4.51 7.24 -2.17
C ILE A 59 5.19 6.98 -0.81
N SER A 60 6.46 7.36 -0.67
CA SER A 60 7.19 7.19 0.60
C SER A 60 6.60 8.07 1.72
N GLU A 61 6.26 9.32 1.41
CA GLU A 61 5.58 10.22 2.34
C GLU A 61 4.22 9.66 2.76
N LEU A 62 3.44 9.17 1.80
CA LEU A 62 2.14 8.56 2.06
C LEU A 62 2.26 7.31 2.95
N ALA A 63 3.22 6.43 2.69
CA ALA A 63 3.46 5.23 3.49
C ALA A 63 3.82 5.59 4.95
N CYS A 64 4.74 6.53 5.12
CA CYS A 64 5.13 7.05 6.45
C CYS A 64 3.93 7.65 7.19
N PHE A 65 3.13 8.49 6.52
CA PHE A 65 1.93 9.08 7.09
C PHE A 65 0.89 8.01 7.48
N LEU A 66 0.62 7.02 6.60
CA LEU A 66 -0.31 5.92 6.88
C LEU A 66 0.07 5.14 8.14
N VAL A 67 1.35 4.80 8.30
CA VAL A 67 1.83 4.09 9.50
C VAL A 67 1.58 4.89 10.77
N LYS A 68 1.88 6.19 10.77
CA LYS A 68 1.62 7.08 11.91
C LYS A 68 0.14 7.18 12.23
N ALA A 69 -0.70 7.39 11.20
CA ALA A 69 -2.15 7.51 11.34
C ALA A 69 -2.77 6.23 11.92
N LYS A 70 -2.41 5.06 11.37
CA LYS A 70 -2.91 3.76 11.84
C LYS A 70 -2.48 3.47 13.28
N LYS A 71 -1.22 3.69 13.63
CA LYS A 71 -0.74 3.52 15.00
C LYS A 71 -1.45 4.47 15.98
N ALA A 72 -1.71 5.70 15.57
CA ALA A 72 -2.43 6.68 16.38
C ALA A 72 -3.91 6.31 16.57
N THR A 73 -4.58 5.77 15.56
CA THR A 73 -6.01 5.42 15.60
C THR A 73 -6.27 4.05 16.22
N TYR A 74 -5.43 3.04 15.95
CA TYR A 74 -5.58 1.69 16.53
C TYR A 74 -5.20 1.62 18.00
N ALA A 75 -4.18 2.41 18.44
CA ALA A 75 -3.68 2.41 19.79
C ALA A 75 -4.48 3.31 20.74
N ASN A 76 -5.09 4.37 20.23
CA ASN A 76 -5.69 5.42 21.05
C ASN A 76 -7.15 5.67 20.68
N LYS A 77 -8.04 5.32 21.61
CA LYS A 77 -9.46 5.73 21.56
C LYS A 77 -9.64 7.27 21.54
N THR A 78 -8.60 8.04 21.74
CA THR A 78 -8.60 9.50 21.78
C THR A 78 -8.80 10.15 20.40
N ASN A 79 -8.51 9.45 19.31
CA ASN A 79 -8.71 9.93 17.93
C ASN A 79 -10.09 9.61 17.37
N LYS A 80 -11.02 9.17 18.21
CA LYS A 80 -12.43 8.98 17.83
C LYS A 80 -13.08 10.35 17.61
N VAL A 81 -13.76 10.49 16.48
CA VAL A 81 -14.50 11.68 16.11
C VAL A 81 -16.02 11.40 16.03
N ASN A 82 -16.82 12.43 15.81
CA ASN A 82 -18.25 12.26 15.64
C ASN A 82 -18.54 11.41 14.39
N SER A 83 -19.53 10.51 14.51
CA SER A 83 -19.96 9.66 13.39
C SER A 83 -20.38 10.47 12.18
N SER A 84 -19.72 10.26 11.05
CA SER A 84 -20.05 10.88 9.76
C SER A 84 -21.29 10.24 9.10
N ARG A 85 -21.55 8.98 9.46
CA ARG A 85 -22.69 8.18 9.01
C ARG A 85 -23.41 7.59 10.22
N LYS A 86 -24.72 7.36 10.09
CA LYS A 86 -25.51 6.79 11.19
C LYS A 86 -24.88 5.49 11.70
N GLU A 87 -24.56 5.44 13.00
CA GLU A 87 -23.95 4.30 13.71
C GLU A 87 -22.54 3.92 13.25
N SER A 88 -21.84 4.78 12.48
CA SER A 88 -20.43 4.54 12.17
C SER A 88 -19.52 4.82 13.38
N HIS A 89 -18.39 4.11 13.40
CA HIS A 89 -17.27 4.39 14.28
C HIS A 89 -16.20 5.08 13.46
N ASP A 90 -15.93 6.35 13.76
CA ASP A 90 -15.07 7.20 12.95
C ASP A 90 -13.85 7.63 13.76
N TYR A 91 -12.69 7.56 13.12
CA TYR A 91 -11.41 7.98 13.66
C TYR A 91 -10.72 8.91 12.68
N SER A 92 -10.00 9.91 13.19
CA SER A 92 -9.27 10.87 12.37
C SER A 92 -7.88 11.11 12.92
N TYR A 93 -6.92 11.28 12.02
CA TYR A 93 -5.56 11.71 12.33
C TYR A 93 -5.11 12.75 11.31
N GLN A 94 -4.45 13.81 11.76
CA GLN A 94 -3.94 14.86 10.88
C GLN A 94 -2.50 15.19 11.21
N GLU A 95 -1.67 15.29 10.19
CA GLU A 95 -0.28 15.75 10.28
C GLU A 95 0.09 16.51 9.00
N ASN A 96 0.59 17.74 9.14
CA ASN A 96 0.91 18.64 8.04
C ASN A 96 -0.33 18.85 7.12
N ASN A 97 -0.18 18.59 5.82
CA ASN A 97 -1.25 18.68 4.83
C ASN A 97 -1.99 17.35 4.58
N TYR A 98 -1.71 16.32 5.38
CA TYR A 98 -2.39 15.03 5.29
C TYR A 98 -3.47 14.90 6.36
N THR A 99 -4.62 14.34 5.98
CA THR A 99 -5.69 13.93 6.88
C THR A 99 -6.10 12.49 6.58
N TYR A 100 -6.10 11.65 7.61
CA TYR A 100 -6.58 10.28 7.56
C TYR A 100 -7.95 10.19 8.22
N LEU A 101 -8.86 9.48 7.60
CA LEU A 101 -10.17 9.12 8.13
C LEU A 101 -10.34 7.60 8.02
N ASP A 102 -10.77 6.98 9.12
CA ASP A 102 -11.23 5.59 9.15
C ASP A 102 -12.65 5.56 9.64
N SER A 103 -13.56 4.95 8.89
CA SER A 103 -14.97 4.88 9.22
C SER A 103 -15.51 3.47 8.97
N PHE A 104 -16.05 2.83 10.01
CA PHE A 104 -16.55 1.47 9.92
C PHE A 104 -17.84 1.23 10.71
N PHE A 105 -18.50 0.11 10.43
CA PHE A 105 -19.67 -0.40 11.09
C PHE A 105 -19.43 -1.82 11.57
N GLY A 106 -20.18 -2.21 12.61
CA GLY A 106 -20.19 -3.58 13.12
C GLY A 106 -19.12 -3.86 14.19
N ALA A 107 -19.08 -5.09 14.65
CA ALA A 107 -18.17 -5.55 15.70
C ALA A 107 -17.57 -6.93 15.38
N GLU A 108 -18.38 -8.00 15.35
CA GLU A 108 -17.96 -9.35 14.97
C GLU A 108 -17.79 -9.48 13.45
N ASN A 109 -18.80 -8.98 12.71
CA ASN A 109 -18.70 -8.72 11.29
C ASN A 109 -18.65 -7.21 11.09
N PHE A 110 -17.61 -6.71 10.48
CA PHE A 110 -17.42 -5.28 10.30
C PHE A 110 -16.96 -4.93 8.89
N SER A 111 -17.36 -3.75 8.45
CA SER A 111 -16.99 -3.22 7.16
C SER A 111 -16.64 -1.76 7.28
N GLY A 112 -15.58 -1.33 6.64
CA GLY A 112 -15.14 0.05 6.70
C GLY A 112 -14.29 0.50 5.53
N GLN A 113 -13.92 1.77 5.63
CA GLN A 113 -13.11 2.44 4.65
C GLN A 113 -12.14 3.40 5.35
N GLU A 114 -10.89 3.32 4.93
CA GLU A 114 -9.86 4.31 5.23
C GLU A 114 -9.69 5.23 4.02
N ILE A 115 -9.54 6.53 4.25
CA ILE A 115 -9.28 7.53 3.22
C ILE A 115 -8.17 8.45 3.70
N VAL A 116 -7.21 8.75 2.82
CA VAL A 116 -6.21 9.79 3.03
C VAL A 116 -6.48 10.95 2.08
N TYR A 117 -6.48 12.14 2.64
CA TYR A 117 -6.52 13.40 1.92
C TYR A 117 -5.15 14.06 1.98
N LYS A 118 -4.70 14.65 0.88
CA LYS A 118 -3.56 15.58 0.80
C LYS A 118 -4.08 16.91 0.27
N ASP A 119 -3.83 18.01 0.99
CA ASP A 119 -4.37 19.33 0.65
C ASP A 119 -5.90 19.31 0.40
N GLU A 120 -6.64 18.63 1.31
CA GLU A 120 -8.11 18.44 1.26
C GLU A 120 -8.64 17.65 0.05
N LYS A 121 -7.77 17.05 -0.77
CA LYS A 121 -8.15 16.19 -1.89
C LYS A 121 -7.88 14.73 -1.55
N PRO A 122 -8.83 13.81 -1.82
CA PRO A 122 -8.59 12.40 -1.59
C PRO A 122 -7.46 11.91 -2.50
N CYS A 123 -6.46 11.22 -1.91
CA CYS A 123 -5.31 10.72 -2.65
C CYS A 123 -5.09 9.22 -2.52
N TRP A 124 -5.67 8.59 -1.49
CA TRP A 124 -5.57 7.15 -1.28
C TRP A 124 -6.78 6.64 -0.48
N SER A 125 -7.19 5.39 -0.76
CA SER A 125 -8.22 4.72 0.02
C SER A 125 -8.01 3.22 0.12
N MET A 126 -8.55 2.63 1.21
CA MET A 126 -8.65 1.19 1.42
C MET A 126 -10.03 0.84 1.94
N ASN A 127 -10.68 -0.13 1.32
CA ASN A 127 -11.88 -0.75 1.85
C ASN A 127 -11.51 -2.06 2.55
N TYR A 128 -12.24 -2.39 3.61
CA TYR A 128 -12.05 -3.63 4.32
C TYR A 128 -13.37 -4.23 4.80
N TYR A 129 -13.39 -5.55 4.89
CA TYR A 129 -14.45 -6.33 5.51
C TYR A 129 -13.80 -7.42 6.35
N GLY A 130 -14.21 -7.55 7.61
CA GLY A 130 -13.73 -8.58 8.49
C GLY A 130 -14.88 -9.35 9.14
N ARG A 131 -14.65 -10.63 9.40
CA ARG A 131 -15.61 -11.47 10.13
C ARG A 131 -14.95 -12.40 11.12
N VAL A 132 -15.55 -12.54 12.27
CA VAL A 132 -15.24 -13.55 13.26
C VAL A 132 -15.88 -14.87 12.80
N ILE A 133 -15.13 -15.96 12.87
CA ILE A 133 -15.55 -17.30 12.43
C ILE A 133 -15.88 -18.18 13.64
N GLU A 134 -15.08 -18.07 14.71
CA GLU A 134 -15.17 -18.95 15.88
C GLU A 134 -15.07 -18.13 17.19
N GLU A 135 -15.61 -18.68 18.27
CA GLU A 135 -15.69 -18.04 19.60
C GLU A 135 -14.32 -17.68 20.21
N ASN A 136 -13.25 -18.39 19.82
CA ASN A 136 -11.89 -18.14 20.31
C ASN A 136 -11.20 -16.92 19.65
N PHE A 137 -11.92 -16.10 18.90
CA PHE A 137 -11.38 -14.85 18.37
C PHE A 137 -11.01 -13.88 19.49
N ASN A 138 -9.85 -13.24 19.35
CA ASN A 138 -9.37 -12.23 20.28
C ASN A 138 -9.12 -10.89 19.56
N GLY A 139 -10.03 -9.94 19.76
CA GLY A 139 -9.93 -8.60 19.16
C GLY A 139 -8.74 -7.78 19.63
N ASP A 140 -8.23 -8.01 20.85
CA ASP A 140 -7.04 -7.32 21.33
C ASP A 140 -5.78 -7.86 20.66
N PHE A 141 -5.71 -9.16 20.36
CA PHE A 141 -4.64 -9.74 19.55
C PHE A 141 -4.65 -9.16 18.13
N LEU A 142 -5.83 -9.02 17.47
CA LEU A 142 -5.92 -8.35 16.18
C LEU A 142 -5.34 -6.94 16.24
N LYS A 143 -5.75 -6.12 17.22
CA LYS A 143 -5.22 -4.76 17.37
C LYS A 143 -3.70 -4.75 17.57
N GLU A 144 -3.18 -5.67 18.37
CA GLU A 144 -1.74 -5.80 18.61
C GLU A 144 -0.98 -6.14 17.33
N ALA A 145 -1.52 -7.05 16.51
CA ALA A 145 -0.96 -7.38 15.19
C ALA A 145 -1.00 -6.15 14.25
N LEU A 146 -2.11 -5.41 14.21
CA LEU A 146 -2.25 -4.20 13.40
C LEU A 146 -1.28 -3.09 13.80
N LEU A 147 -0.90 -2.99 15.07
CA LEU A 147 0.11 -2.03 15.53
C LEU A 147 1.55 -2.33 15.04
N GLN A 148 1.78 -3.52 14.50
CA GLN A 148 3.06 -3.88 13.89
C GLN A 148 3.19 -3.41 12.43
N VAL A 149 2.20 -2.67 11.92
CA VAL A 149 2.24 -2.07 10.57
C VAL A 149 3.51 -1.22 10.38
N ASP A 150 4.14 -1.32 9.22
CA ASP A 150 5.35 -0.60 8.85
C ASP A 150 5.23 0.07 7.46
N GLU A 151 6.26 0.82 7.06
CA GLU A 151 6.26 1.59 5.82
C GLU A 151 6.40 0.71 4.56
N GLU A 152 6.90 -0.52 4.68
CA GLU A 152 6.99 -1.46 3.57
C GLU A 152 5.63 -2.07 3.25
N LEU A 153 4.78 -2.24 4.29
CA LEU A 153 3.44 -2.81 4.20
C LEU A 153 2.41 -1.95 4.95
N PRO A 154 2.11 -0.71 4.48
CA PRO A 154 1.29 0.24 5.24
C PRO A 154 -0.23 -0.04 5.14
N PHE A 155 -0.62 -1.31 5.02
CA PHE A 155 -2.01 -1.70 4.77
C PHE A 155 -2.77 -2.03 6.05
N ARG A 156 -2.43 -3.15 6.70
CA ARG A 156 -3.07 -3.62 7.94
C ARG A 156 -1.99 -3.97 8.97
N GLY A 157 -1.68 -5.22 9.18
CA GLY A 157 -0.58 -5.72 10.01
C GLY A 157 0.63 -6.18 9.19
N PRO A 158 1.59 -6.85 9.82
CA PRO A 158 2.74 -7.46 9.14
C PRO A 158 2.30 -8.72 8.38
N LEU A 159 3.17 -9.26 7.51
CA LEU A 159 2.87 -10.54 6.83
C LEU A 159 2.64 -11.69 7.82
N PHE A 160 3.29 -11.60 8.98
CA PHE A 160 3.24 -12.63 10.02
C PHE A 160 3.41 -11.98 11.40
N TYR A 161 2.53 -12.36 12.35
CA TYR A 161 2.69 -12.01 13.77
C TYR A 161 2.15 -13.15 14.63
N GLN A 162 2.92 -13.58 15.63
CA GLN A 162 2.53 -14.65 16.54
C GLN A 162 2.72 -14.23 17.99
N LYS A 163 1.73 -14.57 18.82
CA LYS A 163 1.81 -14.41 20.27
C LYS A 163 0.99 -15.50 20.98
N GLY A 164 1.68 -16.31 21.77
CA GLY A 164 1.07 -17.48 22.41
C GLY A 164 0.51 -18.45 21.37
N GLU A 165 -0.77 -18.77 21.49
CA GLU A 165 -1.47 -19.70 20.60
C GLU A 165 -2.11 -19.01 19.38
N TYR A 166 -1.99 -17.67 19.28
CA TYR A 166 -2.54 -16.89 18.18
C TYR A 166 -1.50 -16.62 17.10
N LEU A 167 -1.93 -16.78 15.86
CA LEU A 167 -1.15 -16.48 14.66
C LEU A 167 -1.96 -15.55 13.76
N TYR A 168 -1.40 -14.41 13.39
CA TYR A 168 -1.90 -13.50 12.36
C TYR A 168 -1.10 -13.68 11.08
N LEU A 169 -1.78 -13.78 9.95
CA LEU A 169 -1.21 -13.83 8.61
C LEU A 169 -1.85 -12.78 7.73
N LEU A 170 -1.04 -12.11 6.91
CA LEU A 170 -1.50 -11.18 5.88
C LEU A 170 -0.94 -11.61 4.52
N HIS A 171 -1.82 -11.89 3.59
CA HIS A 171 -1.50 -12.15 2.19
C HIS A 171 -1.84 -10.92 1.37
N ILE A 172 -0.83 -10.27 0.79
CA ILE A 172 -0.99 -9.05 -0.03
C ILE A 172 -0.53 -9.33 -1.46
N GLN A 173 -1.29 -8.81 -2.41
CA GLN A 173 -0.95 -8.74 -3.81
C GLN A 173 -1.05 -7.29 -4.29
N GLY A 174 0.00 -6.80 -4.94
CA GLY A 174 0.11 -5.41 -5.41
C GLY A 174 0.98 -4.54 -4.51
N LYS A 175 0.86 -3.22 -4.69
CA LYS A 175 1.60 -2.19 -3.95
C LYS A 175 0.64 -1.10 -3.47
N ILE A 176 1.16 -0.07 -2.79
CA ILE A 176 0.36 1.01 -2.21
C ILE A 176 -0.54 1.75 -3.22
N ASP A 177 -0.16 1.77 -4.49
CA ASP A 177 -0.90 2.37 -5.59
C ASP A 177 -2.11 1.53 -6.06
N PHE A 178 -2.03 0.21 -5.92
CA PHE A 178 -3.13 -0.73 -6.15
C PHE A 178 -2.83 -2.06 -5.46
N PHE A 179 -3.69 -2.49 -4.57
CA PHE A 179 -3.52 -3.74 -3.81
C PHE A 179 -4.84 -4.41 -3.48
N GLN A 180 -4.73 -5.69 -3.20
CA GLN A 180 -5.76 -6.49 -2.57
C GLN A 180 -5.11 -7.50 -1.61
N GLY A 181 -5.82 -7.92 -0.59
CA GLY A 181 -5.28 -8.88 0.36
C GLY A 181 -6.31 -9.54 1.25
N VAL A 182 -5.84 -10.56 1.94
CA VAL A 182 -6.60 -11.31 2.94
C VAL A 182 -5.78 -11.38 4.22
N GLU A 183 -6.38 -10.99 5.33
CA GLU A 183 -5.82 -11.19 6.67
C GLU A 183 -6.57 -12.33 7.38
N GLU A 184 -5.84 -13.13 8.13
CA GLU A 184 -6.38 -14.29 8.83
C GLU A 184 -5.81 -14.37 10.24
N ILE A 185 -6.63 -14.80 11.19
CA ILE A 185 -6.15 -15.17 12.53
C ILE A 185 -6.49 -16.62 12.79
N TYR A 186 -5.49 -17.32 13.29
CA TYR A 186 -5.62 -18.69 13.77
C TYR A 186 -5.41 -18.71 15.29
N TYR A 187 -6.24 -19.48 15.97
CA TYR A 187 -6.01 -19.92 17.35
C TYR A 187 -5.61 -21.39 17.29
N GLN A 188 -4.36 -21.70 17.69
CA GLN A 188 -3.74 -23.01 17.44
C GLN A 188 -3.77 -23.35 15.93
N THR A 189 -4.59 -24.32 15.52
CA THR A 189 -4.75 -24.76 14.12
C THR A 189 -6.06 -24.33 13.47
N TYR A 190 -6.96 -23.66 14.23
CA TYR A 190 -8.29 -23.30 13.76
C TYR A 190 -8.33 -21.82 13.34
N LYS A 191 -8.84 -21.57 12.13
CA LYS A 191 -9.07 -20.20 11.69
C LYS A 191 -10.27 -19.60 12.44
N VAL A 192 -10.02 -18.52 13.18
CA VAL A 192 -11.02 -17.85 14.03
C VAL A 192 -11.48 -16.51 13.47
N TYR A 193 -10.75 -15.96 12.49
CA TYR A 193 -11.05 -14.67 11.85
C TYR A 193 -10.48 -14.62 10.44
N GLU A 194 -11.19 -13.92 9.56
CA GLU A 194 -10.65 -13.49 8.26
C GLU A 194 -11.12 -12.08 7.90
N GLY A 195 -10.27 -11.38 7.18
CA GLY A 195 -10.54 -10.04 6.66
C GLY A 195 -10.08 -9.90 5.22
N PHE A 196 -10.81 -9.09 4.46
CA PHE A 196 -10.53 -8.79 3.06
C PHE A 196 -10.25 -7.31 2.93
N ILE A 197 -9.20 -6.96 2.20
CA ILE A 197 -8.81 -5.58 1.95
C ILE A 197 -8.54 -5.35 0.47
N GLN A 198 -8.83 -4.14 0.02
CA GLN A 198 -8.48 -3.66 -1.31
C GLN A 198 -8.40 -2.15 -1.32
N GLY A 199 -7.50 -1.60 -2.12
CA GLY A 199 -7.34 -0.16 -2.18
C GLY A 199 -6.26 0.29 -3.15
N GLY A 200 -5.93 1.57 -3.03
CA GLY A 200 -4.91 2.21 -3.84
C GLY A 200 -5.06 3.72 -3.93
N ILE A 201 -4.30 4.30 -4.86
CA ILE A 201 -4.33 5.73 -5.15
C ILE A 201 -5.66 6.13 -5.78
N VAL A 202 -6.22 7.25 -5.30
CA VAL A 202 -7.41 7.93 -5.82
C VAL A 202 -6.97 9.16 -6.60
N LYS A 203 -7.50 9.37 -7.80
CA LYS A 203 -7.19 10.52 -8.68
C LYS A 203 -8.44 11.28 -9.04
#